data_7faf59a4a8e6d4979735f84724d54285
#
_entry.id   7faf59a4a8e6d4979735f84724d54285
#
_cell.length_a   1.000
_cell.length_b   1.000
_cell.length_c   1.000
_cell.angle_alpha   90.00
_cell.angle_beta   90.00
_cell.angle_gamma   90.00
#
_symmetry.space_group_name_H-M   'P 1'
#
loop_
_entity.id
_entity.type
_entity.pdbx_description
1 polymer ?
#
loop_
_entity_poly.entity_id
_entity_poly.type
_entity_poly.pdbx_seq_one_letter_code
_entity_poly.pdbx_strand_id
1 'polypeptide(L)'
;MTTITIQELATRIGSEQVSDWVEVSQEMIDKFADATGDHQFIHVNPEMAKLTPFGTTIAHGFLTLSLLPQLAAKTPDAPRLDGVKMGVNYGGNKVRFLAPVPSNSRVRGRSKIVQFDEKRPGQYQYTTETTIEIEGSDKPAMIAEWITQVFN
;
A
#
# COMPACT_ATOMS: atom_id res chain seq x y z
N MET A 1 -13.20 -6.24 -16.03
CA MET A 1 -12.60 -4.99 -15.51
C MET A 1 -13.36 -3.84 -16.14
N THR A 2 -14.01 -3.01 -15.34
CA THR A 2 -14.81 -1.88 -15.83
C THR A 2 -13.91 -0.69 -16.11
N THR A 3 -14.11 0.00 -17.21
CA THR A 3 -13.43 1.27 -17.52
C THR A 3 -14.34 2.42 -17.16
N ILE A 4 -13.83 3.41 -16.44
CA ILE A 4 -14.57 4.62 -16.04
C ILE A 4 -13.72 5.86 -16.30
N THR A 5 -14.37 7.01 -16.46
CA THR A 5 -13.68 8.30 -16.51
C THR A 5 -13.16 8.67 -15.11
N ILE A 6 -12.20 9.59 -15.06
CA ILE A 6 -11.69 10.06 -13.77
C ILE A 6 -12.78 10.74 -12.93
N GLN A 7 -13.73 11.45 -13.56
CA GLN A 7 -14.84 12.10 -12.88
C GLN A 7 -15.79 11.09 -12.23
N GLU A 8 -16.00 9.93 -12.88
CA GLU A 8 -16.84 8.86 -12.33
C GLU A 8 -16.24 8.22 -11.07
N LEU A 9 -14.95 8.44 -10.80
CA LEU A 9 -14.33 7.97 -9.57
C LEU A 9 -15.02 8.57 -8.32
N ALA A 10 -15.55 9.78 -8.42
CA ALA A 10 -16.33 10.40 -7.34
C ALA A 10 -17.56 9.57 -6.92
N THR A 11 -18.14 8.80 -7.83
CA THR A 11 -19.29 7.93 -7.53
C THR A 11 -18.90 6.68 -6.75
N ARG A 12 -17.59 6.39 -6.64
CA ARG A 12 -17.03 5.25 -5.93
C ARG A 12 -16.60 5.58 -4.51
N ILE A 13 -16.80 6.82 -4.05
CA ILE A 13 -16.49 7.20 -2.65
C ILE A 13 -17.26 6.27 -1.69
N GLY A 14 -16.52 5.71 -0.73
CA GLY A 14 -17.05 4.78 0.29
C GLY A 14 -17.12 3.32 -0.15
N SER A 15 -16.97 3.01 -1.44
CA SER A 15 -16.93 1.62 -1.92
C SER A 15 -15.62 0.95 -1.52
N GLU A 16 -15.73 -0.16 -0.81
CA GLU A 16 -14.57 -0.93 -0.37
C GLU A 16 -14.08 -1.87 -1.48
N GLN A 17 -12.77 -1.97 -1.61
CA GLN A 17 -12.09 -2.87 -2.53
C GLN A 17 -10.98 -3.62 -1.78
N VAL A 18 -10.74 -4.87 -2.15
CA VAL A 18 -9.73 -5.72 -1.52
C VAL A 18 -8.82 -6.28 -2.60
N SER A 19 -7.51 -6.13 -2.40
CA SER A 19 -6.50 -6.66 -3.31
C SER A 19 -6.32 -8.17 -3.16
N ASP A 20 -5.67 -8.79 -4.14
CA ASP A 20 -5.07 -10.10 -3.95
C ASP A 20 -3.95 -10.04 -2.89
N TRP A 21 -3.60 -11.21 -2.36
CA TRP A 21 -2.48 -11.36 -1.45
C TRP A 21 -1.14 -11.20 -2.18
N VAL A 22 -0.20 -10.52 -1.53
CA VAL A 22 1.17 -10.31 -2.00
C VAL A 22 2.13 -10.85 -0.97
N GLU A 23 3.07 -11.68 -1.38
CA GLU A 23 4.14 -12.15 -0.50
C GLU A 23 5.17 -11.06 -0.25
N VAL A 24 5.56 -10.91 1.01
CA VAL A 24 6.66 -10.05 1.44
C VAL A 24 7.84 -10.96 1.80
N SER A 25 8.63 -11.30 0.79
CA SER A 25 9.77 -12.20 0.94
C SER A 25 10.97 -11.53 1.59
N GLN A 26 11.89 -12.33 2.15
CA GLN A 26 13.17 -11.81 2.61
C GLN A 26 13.96 -11.14 1.48
N GLU A 27 13.90 -11.67 0.27
CA GLU A 27 14.55 -11.05 -0.90
C GLU A 27 14.02 -9.64 -1.18
N MET A 28 12.70 -9.44 -1.09
CA MET A 28 12.08 -8.12 -1.24
C MET A 28 12.58 -7.15 -0.15
N ILE A 29 12.66 -7.62 1.09
CA ILE A 29 13.16 -6.83 2.24
C ILE A 29 14.63 -6.46 2.02
N ASP A 30 15.47 -7.40 1.61
CA ASP A 30 16.89 -7.16 1.34
C ASP A 30 17.09 -6.14 0.21
N LYS A 31 16.33 -6.24 -0.86
CA LYS A 31 16.35 -5.26 -1.97
C LYS A 31 15.90 -3.86 -1.52
N PHE A 32 14.90 -3.78 -0.65
CA PHE A 32 14.47 -2.50 -0.09
C PHE A 32 15.56 -1.90 0.82
N ALA A 33 16.20 -2.71 1.65
CA ALA A 33 17.33 -2.28 2.47
C ALA A 33 18.48 -1.73 1.61
N ASP A 34 18.81 -2.43 0.53
CA ASP A 34 19.86 -2.00 -0.42
C ASP A 34 19.50 -0.69 -1.11
N ALA A 35 18.24 -0.55 -1.53
CA ALA A 35 17.76 0.64 -2.24
C ALA A 35 17.72 1.90 -1.36
N THR A 36 17.45 1.74 -0.06
CA THR A 36 17.21 2.86 0.87
C THR A 36 18.33 3.09 1.87
N GLY A 37 19.24 2.10 2.04
CA GLY A 37 20.33 2.16 3.01
C GLY A 37 19.91 1.75 4.44
N ASP A 38 18.68 1.32 4.67
CA ASP A 38 18.23 0.84 5.98
C ASP A 38 18.50 -0.66 6.13
N HIS A 39 19.70 -0.98 6.62
CA HIS A 39 20.16 -2.34 6.87
C HIS A 39 20.09 -2.71 8.37
N GLN A 40 19.13 -2.20 9.11
CA GLN A 40 18.96 -2.58 10.50
C GLN A 40 18.78 -4.11 10.61
N PHE A 41 19.44 -4.72 11.59
CA PHE A 41 19.51 -6.18 11.70
C PHE A 41 18.14 -6.87 11.79
N ILE A 42 17.14 -6.20 12.35
CA ILE A 42 15.78 -6.74 12.45
C ILE A 42 15.14 -7.03 11.07
N HIS A 43 15.66 -6.43 10.00
CA HIS A 43 15.19 -6.63 8.63
C HIS A 43 16.03 -7.63 7.85
N VAL A 44 17.37 -7.60 8.04
CA VAL A 44 18.30 -8.28 7.13
C VAL A 44 19.13 -9.40 7.78
N ASN A 45 19.05 -9.58 9.09
CA ASN A 45 19.83 -10.63 9.78
C ASN A 45 18.91 -11.60 10.52
N PRO A 46 18.53 -12.74 9.89
CA PRO A 46 17.65 -13.72 10.50
C PRO A 46 18.16 -14.28 11.83
N GLU A 47 19.46 -14.50 11.97
CA GLU A 47 20.04 -15.08 13.19
C GLU A 47 19.93 -14.14 14.38
N MET A 48 20.19 -12.84 14.17
CA MET A 48 20.02 -11.85 15.23
C MET A 48 18.54 -11.55 15.50
N ALA A 49 17.72 -11.54 14.47
CA ALA A 49 16.29 -11.26 14.60
C ALA A 49 15.56 -12.32 15.44
N LYS A 50 16.00 -13.57 15.44
CA LYS A 50 15.46 -14.63 16.31
C LYS A 50 15.55 -14.29 17.80
N LEU A 51 16.51 -13.46 18.19
CA LEU A 51 16.73 -13.07 19.59
C LEU A 51 15.83 -11.89 20.00
N THR A 52 15.10 -11.30 19.07
CA THR A 52 14.14 -10.22 19.32
C THR A 52 12.76 -10.77 19.67
N PRO A 53 11.86 -9.95 20.25
CA PRO A 53 10.47 -10.34 20.45
C PRO A 53 9.73 -10.72 19.16
N PHE A 54 10.23 -10.33 17.99
CA PHE A 54 9.64 -10.69 16.69
C PHE A 54 9.88 -12.17 16.31
N GLY A 55 10.97 -12.78 16.80
CA GLY A 55 11.34 -14.17 16.52
C GLY A 55 11.80 -14.45 15.09
N THR A 56 11.73 -13.48 14.20
CA THR A 56 12.13 -13.53 12.79
C THR A 56 12.43 -12.13 12.29
N THR A 57 13.01 -12.03 11.11
CA THR A 57 13.12 -10.74 10.42
C THR A 57 11.73 -10.22 10.04
N ILE A 58 11.59 -8.91 10.02
CA ILE A 58 10.37 -8.20 9.69
C ILE A 58 10.62 -7.20 8.56
N ALA A 59 9.59 -6.93 7.78
CA ALA A 59 9.64 -5.88 6.76
C ALA A 59 9.78 -4.50 7.40
N HIS A 60 10.49 -3.61 6.70
CA HIS A 60 10.47 -2.18 7.02
C HIS A 60 9.03 -1.66 6.96
N GLY A 61 8.63 -0.82 7.90
CA GLY A 61 7.34 -0.13 7.80
C GLY A 61 7.21 0.64 6.49
N PHE A 62 8.29 1.30 6.07
CA PHE A 62 8.31 2.04 4.78
C PHE A 62 8.25 1.12 3.56
N LEU A 63 8.71 -0.12 3.63
CA LEU A 63 8.46 -1.11 2.58
C LEU A 63 6.96 -1.41 2.49
N THR A 64 6.31 -1.67 3.61
CA THR A 64 4.87 -1.93 3.67
C THR A 64 4.07 -0.76 3.07
N LEU A 65 4.43 0.48 3.43
CA LEU A 65 3.84 1.67 2.82
C LEU A 65 4.07 1.73 1.30
N SER A 66 5.26 1.37 0.85
CA SER A 66 5.63 1.38 -0.58
C SER A 66 4.89 0.32 -1.41
N LEU A 67 4.22 -0.64 -0.77
CA LEU A 67 3.41 -1.66 -1.47
C LEU A 67 2.03 -1.14 -1.89
N LEU A 68 1.58 0.03 -1.44
CA LEU A 68 0.26 0.57 -1.78
C LEU A 68 -0.03 0.57 -3.30
N PRO A 69 0.87 1.04 -4.18
CA PRO A 69 0.61 0.99 -5.62
C PRO A 69 0.48 -0.44 -6.18
N GLN A 70 1.30 -1.36 -5.69
CA GLN A 70 1.23 -2.77 -6.12
C GLN A 70 -0.08 -3.41 -5.68
N LEU A 71 -0.52 -3.17 -4.45
CA LEU A 71 -1.77 -3.69 -3.92
C LEU A 71 -2.97 -3.12 -4.69
N ALA A 72 -2.95 -1.82 -4.99
CA ALA A 72 -3.98 -1.20 -5.83
C ALA A 72 -4.05 -1.84 -7.22
N ALA A 73 -2.89 -2.09 -7.85
CA ALA A 73 -2.82 -2.75 -9.16
C ALA A 73 -3.28 -4.22 -9.13
N LYS A 74 -3.21 -4.87 -7.97
CA LYS A 74 -3.67 -6.26 -7.75
C LYS A 74 -5.09 -6.34 -7.18
N THR A 75 -5.89 -5.32 -7.34
CA THR A 75 -7.29 -5.31 -6.90
C THR A 75 -8.17 -5.75 -8.08
N PRO A 76 -8.79 -6.96 -8.03
CA PRO A 76 -9.45 -7.57 -9.19
C PRO A 76 -10.56 -6.74 -9.82
N ASP A 77 -11.35 -6.06 -9.00
CA ASP A 77 -12.52 -5.30 -9.42
C ASP A 77 -12.26 -3.78 -9.48
N ALA A 78 -10.99 -3.37 -9.35
CA ALA A 78 -10.63 -1.97 -9.49
C ALA A 78 -10.92 -1.49 -10.92
N PRO A 79 -11.61 -0.36 -11.08
CA PRO A 79 -11.86 0.18 -12.42
C PRO A 79 -10.57 0.69 -13.05
N ARG A 80 -10.44 0.50 -14.35
CA ARG A 80 -9.43 1.20 -15.13
C ARG A 80 -9.88 2.62 -15.39
N LEU A 81 -9.02 3.59 -15.11
CA LEU A 81 -9.30 4.99 -15.40
C LEU A 81 -8.97 5.31 -16.87
N ASP A 82 -9.98 5.76 -17.62
CA ASP A 82 -9.80 6.20 -18.99
C ASP A 82 -9.27 7.63 -19.04
N GLY A 83 -8.44 7.91 -20.04
CA GLY A 83 -7.90 9.24 -20.30
C GLY A 83 -6.82 9.70 -19.31
N VAL A 84 -6.47 8.91 -18.30
CA VAL A 84 -5.39 9.24 -17.38
C VAL A 84 -4.04 8.99 -18.04
N LYS A 85 -3.24 10.05 -18.16
CA LYS A 85 -1.87 9.99 -18.72
C LYS A 85 -0.82 9.67 -17.66
N MET A 86 -1.03 10.15 -16.44
CA MET A 86 -0.05 10.01 -15.36
C MET A 86 -0.74 10.05 -14.00
N GLY A 87 -0.28 9.21 -13.08
CA GLY A 87 -0.60 9.25 -11.66
C GLY A 87 0.67 9.42 -10.83
N VAL A 88 0.62 10.27 -9.81
CA VAL A 88 1.75 10.50 -8.91
C VAL A 88 1.33 10.41 -7.46
N ASN A 89 2.25 9.93 -6.62
CA ASN A 89 2.10 9.99 -5.18
C ASN A 89 2.25 11.44 -4.73
N TYR A 90 1.18 12.00 -4.15
CA TYR A 90 1.22 13.37 -3.64
C TYR A 90 1.59 13.40 -2.16
N GLY A 91 1.12 12.45 -1.38
CA GLY A 91 1.41 12.37 0.04
C GLY A 91 0.57 11.32 0.77
N GLY A 92 0.64 11.36 2.08
CA GLY A 92 -0.13 10.49 2.95
C GLY A 92 -0.43 11.17 4.28
N ASN A 93 -1.53 10.79 4.89
CA ASN A 93 -1.93 11.21 6.22
C ASN A 93 -2.16 10.00 7.11
N LYS A 94 -2.08 10.21 8.42
CA LYS A 94 -2.47 9.19 9.43
C LYS A 94 -1.82 7.83 9.20
N VAL A 95 -0.57 7.83 8.75
CA VAL A 95 0.19 6.57 8.58
C VAL A 95 0.56 6.04 9.95
N ARG A 96 0.18 4.78 10.22
CA ARG A 96 0.54 4.07 11.45
C ARG A 96 0.90 2.63 11.12
N PHE A 97 2.06 2.20 11.59
CA PHE A 97 2.50 0.82 11.54
C PHE A 97 2.07 0.11 12.83
N LEU A 98 1.05 -0.75 12.74
CA LEU A 98 0.36 -1.30 13.89
C LEU A 98 0.90 -2.66 14.32
N ALA A 99 1.34 -3.47 13.37
CA ALA A 99 1.94 -4.77 13.63
C ALA A 99 3.10 -5.03 12.66
N PRO A 100 4.18 -5.71 13.12
CA PRO A 100 5.27 -6.09 12.24
C PRO A 100 4.80 -7.09 11.18
N VAL A 101 5.31 -6.95 9.96
CA VAL A 101 5.09 -7.91 8.88
C VAL A 101 6.26 -8.90 8.89
N PRO A 102 6.06 -10.15 9.32
CA PRO A 102 7.13 -11.14 9.31
C PRO A 102 7.60 -11.42 7.88
N SER A 103 8.90 -11.65 7.71
CA SER A 103 9.45 -12.11 6.44
C SER A 103 8.71 -13.38 5.96
N ASN A 104 8.46 -13.46 4.66
CA ASN A 104 7.74 -14.56 4.00
C ASN A 104 6.24 -14.68 4.36
N SER A 105 5.66 -13.66 4.97
CA SER A 105 4.21 -13.57 5.14
C SER A 105 3.56 -12.91 3.93
N ARG A 106 2.24 -13.01 3.83
CA ARG A 106 1.45 -12.36 2.77
C ARG A 106 0.61 -11.23 3.35
N VAL A 107 0.51 -10.14 2.57
CA VAL A 107 -0.30 -8.97 2.92
C VAL A 107 -1.29 -8.65 1.80
N ARG A 108 -2.38 -7.99 2.14
CA ARG A 108 -3.33 -7.42 1.17
C ARG A 108 -3.82 -6.06 1.62
N GLY A 109 -4.25 -5.24 0.67
CA GLY A 109 -4.87 -3.95 0.92
C GLY A 109 -6.39 -4.04 0.91
N ARG A 110 -7.02 -3.48 1.93
CA ARG A 110 -8.45 -3.19 1.98
C ARG A 110 -8.59 -1.68 1.91
N SER A 111 -9.18 -1.18 0.84
CA SER A 111 -9.12 0.24 0.48
C SER A 111 -10.49 0.78 0.11
N LYS A 112 -10.71 2.05 0.41
CA LYS A 112 -11.87 2.83 -0.07
C LYS A 112 -11.44 4.25 -0.38
N ILE A 113 -12.00 4.84 -1.44
CA ILE A 113 -11.84 6.26 -1.73
C ILE A 113 -12.70 7.03 -0.72
N VAL A 114 -12.10 8.02 -0.06
CA VAL A 114 -12.79 8.85 0.94
C VAL A 114 -12.94 10.31 0.51
N GLN A 115 -12.15 10.74 -0.47
CA GLN A 115 -12.21 12.10 -0.98
C GLN A 115 -11.80 12.13 -2.45
N PHE A 116 -12.44 13.01 -3.22
CA PHE A 116 -12.12 13.28 -4.62
C PHE A 116 -12.31 14.76 -4.93
N ASP A 117 -11.31 15.40 -5.52
CA ASP A 117 -11.31 16.82 -5.87
C ASP A 117 -10.73 17.04 -7.28
N GLU A 118 -11.35 17.89 -8.07
CA GLU A 118 -10.72 18.50 -9.23
C GLU A 118 -9.98 19.76 -8.79
N LYS A 119 -8.64 19.73 -8.85
CA LYS A 119 -7.79 20.85 -8.41
C LYS A 119 -7.74 21.97 -9.43
N ARG A 120 -7.72 21.59 -10.69
CA ARG A 120 -7.81 22.45 -11.89
C ARG A 120 -8.20 21.56 -13.09
N PRO A 121 -8.63 22.11 -14.21
CA PRO A 121 -8.95 21.31 -15.38
C PRO A 121 -7.80 20.37 -15.77
N GLY A 122 -8.09 19.06 -15.84
CA GLY A 122 -7.11 18.04 -16.17
C GLY A 122 -6.23 17.57 -15.01
N GLN A 123 -6.42 18.08 -13.80
CA GLN A 123 -5.70 17.65 -12.60
C GLN A 123 -6.67 17.32 -11.46
N TYR A 124 -6.65 16.07 -11.04
CA TYR A 124 -7.53 15.55 -10.00
C TYR A 124 -6.73 14.98 -8.85
N GLN A 125 -7.30 15.02 -7.66
CA GLN A 125 -6.71 14.45 -6.46
C GLN A 125 -7.75 13.59 -5.76
N TYR A 126 -7.35 12.39 -5.35
CA TYR A 126 -8.20 11.56 -4.51
C TYR A 126 -7.40 10.97 -3.35
N THR A 127 -8.10 10.74 -2.25
CA THR A 127 -7.55 10.12 -1.05
C THR A 127 -8.16 8.74 -0.88
N THR A 128 -7.30 7.76 -0.71
CA THR A 128 -7.68 6.38 -0.43
C THR A 128 -7.29 6.04 1.01
N GLU A 129 -8.27 5.66 1.82
CA GLU A 129 -8.03 5.06 3.13
C GLU A 129 -7.73 3.57 2.92
N THR A 130 -6.57 3.12 3.38
CA THR A 130 -6.12 1.73 3.20
C THR A 130 -5.70 1.12 4.52
N THR A 131 -6.20 -0.08 4.77
CA THR A 131 -5.72 -0.99 5.82
C THR A 131 -4.94 -2.10 5.15
N ILE A 132 -3.68 -2.32 5.53
CA ILE A 132 -2.91 -3.48 5.07
C ILE A 132 -3.04 -4.58 6.10
N GLU A 133 -3.65 -5.69 5.66
CA GLU A 133 -3.86 -6.90 6.45
C GLU A 133 -2.70 -7.88 6.28
N ILE A 134 -2.39 -8.64 7.35
CA ILE A 134 -1.43 -9.75 7.31
C ILE A 134 -2.23 -11.05 7.34
N GLU A 135 -1.95 -11.97 6.42
CA GLU A 135 -2.61 -13.27 6.38
C GLU A 135 -2.45 -14.02 7.70
N GLY A 136 -3.57 -14.50 8.25
CA GLY A 136 -3.59 -15.23 9.51
C GLY A 136 -3.46 -14.38 10.77
N SER A 137 -3.47 -13.05 10.65
CA SER A 137 -3.41 -12.12 11.79
C SER A 137 -4.69 -11.30 11.89
N ASP A 138 -5.20 -11.14 13.11
CA ASP A 138 -6.35 -10.25 13.37
C ASP A 138 -5.96 -8.78 13.44
N LYS A 139 -4.67 -8.51 13.68
CA LYS A 139 -4.14 -7.14 13.75
C LYS A 139 -3.56 -6.73 12.40
N PRO A 140 -3.99 -5.62 11.81
CA PRO A 140 -3.43 -5.13 10.56
C PRO A 140 -1.99 -4.66 10.73
N ALA A 141 -1.22 -4.73 9.65
CA ALA A 141 0.15 -4.21 9.60
C ALA A 141 0.18 -2.69 9.63
N MET A 142 -0.70 -2.06 8.85
CA MET A 142 -0.66 -0.62 8.64
C MET A 142 -2.05 -0.08 8.33
N ILE A 143 -2.28 1.16 8.75
CA ILE A 143 -3.36 2.02 8.23
C ILE A 143 -2.74 3.29 7.66
N ALA A 144 -3.32 3.80 6.58
CA ALA A 144 -2.88 5.06 5.97
C ALA A 144 -3.99 5.70 5.13
N GLU A 145 -3.95 7.02 5.03
CA GLU A 145 -4.62 7.76 3.96
C GLU A 145 -3.58 8.08 2.89
N TRP A 146 -3.75 7.52 1.70
CA TRP A 146 -2.86 7.74 0.57
C TRP A 146 -3.48 8.72 -0.41
N ILE A 147 -2.75 9.79 -0.73
CA ILE A 147 -3.20 10.87 -1.60
C ILE A 147 -2.51 10.73 -2.95
N THR A 148 -3.31 10.56 -3.99
CA THR A 148 -2.85 10.42 -5.37
C THR A 148 -3.34 11.61 -6.20
N GLN A 149 -2.47 12.16 -7.02
CA GLN A 149 -2.85 13.10 -8.08
C GLN A 149 -2.77 12.42 -9.43
N VAL A 150 -3.76 12.68 -10.27
CA VAL A 150 -3.83 12.15 -11.64
C VAL A 150 -4.04 13.29 -12.63
N PHE A 151 -3.47 13.09 -13.81
CA PHE A 151 -3.47 14.06 -14.89
C PHE A 151 -4.03 13.40 -16.17
N ASN A 152 -4.93 14.08 -16.86
CA ASN A 152 -5.49 13.67 -18.14
C ASN A 152 -5.28 14.71 -19.25
#